data_a1af43691c5fcfcbdaa13fa16e05b20f
#
_entry.id   a1af43691c5fcfcbdaa13fa16e05b20f
#
_cell.length_a   1.000
_cell.length_b   1.000
_cell.length_c   1.000
_cell.angle_alpha   90.00
_cell.angle_beta   90.00
_cell.angle_gamma   90.00
#
_symmetry.space_group_name_H-M   'P 1'
#
loop_
_entity.id
_entity.type
_entity.pdbx_description
1 polymer ?
#
loop_
_entity_poly.entity_id
_entity_poly.type
_entity_poly.pdbx_seq_one_letter_code
_entity_poly.pdbx_strand_id
1 'polypeptide(L)'
;MKYLNLVLGCLLLSACADNPKSELTMECRPTMLVEATDSPEMIIEKAAHIVPTDNQLEALRDEFIAFIHFGPNTFTRMEWGNGMEDPRIFDLKELDTDQWCETMKEAGMKKVIFTAKHHDGFVLWQSRYTKHGIMSTGFRDGKGDVLKDLSASCQKYGLKLGVYLSPADLFQIESPTGLYGNLSKYTKRTIPHEVPGRPFENKTTFEFELDDYNEYFMNQLFELLTEYGPIHEVWFDGAHPKRKGGQQYKYSAWKDLIHSLAPEAVIFGREDIRWCGNEAGRTRDTEWNIIPYPENPDTTSYFPDMTDEDLGSREQLLKAKYLHYQQAETNTSIREGWFYRDDDRQRVRSADDVFDIYERAVGGNSTFLLNIPPNREGRFSAQDVSVLKEVGKRIRQTYGTDLLAQADGPKEWLDKDDTTFRAVIAGGEGVVIETAKPVTVNRFILQEAIATNGERVERHAL
;
A
#
# COMPACT_ATOMS: atom_id res chain seq x y z
N MET A 1 -25.61 87.39 2.32
CA MET A 1 -25.34 88.12 1.06
C MET A 1 -23.95 87.73 0.59
N LYS A 2 -23.86 87.42 -0.69
CA LYS A 2 -22.68 87.14 -1.56
C LYS A 2 -22.23 85.69 -1.62
N TYR A 3 -22.64 85.10 -2.75
CA TYR A 3 -22.17 83.84 -3.38
C TYR A 3 -20.75 83.97 -3.84
N LEU A 4 -19.96 82.90 -3.71
CA LEU A 4 -18.76 82.71 -4.50
C LEU A 4 -18.76 81.30 -5.06
N ASN A 5 -18.96 81.22 -6.37
CA ASN A 5 -18.87 80.01 -7.14
C ASN A 5 -17.38 79.66 -7.30
N LEU A 6 -17.00 78.42 -6.94
CA LEU A 6 -15.69 77.85 -7.32
C LEU A 6 -15.97 76.66 -8.21
N VAL A 7 -15.59 76.80 -9.48
CA VAL A 7 -15.56 75.73 -10.48
C VAL A 7 -14.35 74.88 -10.19
N LEU A 8 -14.56 73.63 -9.83
CA LEU A 8 -13.48 72.67 -9.70
C LEU A 8 -13.47 71.75 -10.89
N GLY A 9 -12.42 71.87 -11.71
CA GLY A 9 -12.23 71.05 -12.90
C GLY A 9 -11.99 69.59 -12.53
N CYS A 10 -12.77 68.70 -13.14
CA CYS A 10 -12.52 67.25 -13.12
C CYS A 10 -11.28 66.91 -13.95
N LEU A 11 -10.18 66.57 -13.29
CA LEU A 11 -9.12 65.79 -13.86
C LEU A 11 -9.54 64.32 -13.86
N LEU A 12 -9.88 63.80 -15.04
CA LEU A 12 -10.04 62.37 -15.29
C LEU A 12 -8.65 61.74 -15.26
N LEU A 13 -8.26 61.19 -14.12
CA LEU A 13 -7.22 60.20 -14.05
C LEU A 13 -7.80 58.85 -14.50
N SER A 14 -7.43 58.48 -15.74
CA SER A 14 -7.66 57.14 -16.26
C SER A 14 -6.79 56.16 -15.46
N ALA A 15 -7.33 55.60 -14.41
CA ALA A 15 -6.74 54.43 -13.78
C ALA A 15 -6.93 53.27 -14.74
N CYS A 16 -5.84 52.84 -15.36
CA CYS A 16 -5.80 51.48 -15.92
C CYS A 16 -6.09 50.53 -14.76
N ALA A 17 -7.31 50.01 -14.71
CA ALA A 17 -7.62 48.82 -13.94
C ALA A 17 -6.83 47.67 -14.58
N ASP A 18 -5.74 47.30 -13.95
CA ASP A 18 -5.18 45.98 -14.18
C ASP A 18 -6.31 45.00 -13.83
N ASN A 19 -6.86 44.38 -14.87
CA ASN A 19 -7.69 43.20 -14.71
C ASN A 19 -6.84 42.18 -13.93
N PRO A 20 -7.26 41.72 -12.76
CA PRO A 20 -6.64 40.54 -12.19
C PRO A 20 -6.78 39.46 -13.27
N LYS A 21 -5.67 39.05 -13.87
CA LYS A 21 -5.61 37.78 -14.59
C LYS A 21 -6.22 36.81 -13.62
N SER A 22 -7.34 36.19 -14.01
CA SER A 22 -7.82 34.99 -13.32
C SER A 22 -6.66 34.01 -13.36
N GLU A 23 -5.91 33.91 -12.27
CA GLU A 23 -5.05 32.78 -12.06
C GLU A 23 -5.97 31.58 -12.17
N LEU A 24 -5.87 30.86 -13.28
CA LEU A 24 -6.43 29.54 -13.42
C LEU A 24 -5.70 28.72 -12.36
N THR A 25 -6.31 28.59 -11.19
CA THR A 25 -5.80 27.71 -10.13
C THR A 25 -5.71 26.33 -10.72
N MET A 26 -4.50 25.79 -10.77
CA MET A 26 -4.26 24.43 -11.28
C MET A 26 -5.07 23.45 -10.42
N GLU A 27 -5.85 22.59 -11.07
CA GLU A 27 -6.64 21.58 -10.38
C GLU A 27 -5.73 20.45 -9.88
N CYS A 28 -5.89 20.07 -8.61
CA CYS A 28 -5.18 18.93 -8.03
C CYS A 28 -5.67 17.60 -8.61
N ARG A 29 -4.75 16.70 -8.97
CA ARG A 29 -5.04 15.39 -9.58
C ARG A 29 -4.02 14.34 -9.17
N PRO A 30 -4.35 13.05 -9.17
CA PRO A 30 -3.39 11.98 -8.89
C PRO A 30 -2.32 11.81 -9.97
N THR A 31 -2.65 12.17 -11.21
CA THR A 31 -1.76 12.03 -12.37
C THR A 31 -1.84 13.27 -13.25
N MET A 32 -0.68 13.79 -13.66
CA MET A 32 -0.59 14.92 -14.60
C MET A 32 0.40 14.64 -15.72
N LEU A 33 0.02 14.99 -16.95
CA LEU A 33 0.91 15.02 -18.10
C LEU A 33 1.84 16.24 -18.01
N VAL A 34 3.12 16.02 -18.26
CA VAL A 34 4.12 17.07 -18.49
C VAL A 34 4.18 17.35 -19.98
N GLU A 35 3.77 18.55 -20.37
CA GLU A 35 3.79 18.97 -21.76
C GLU A 35 5.20 19.35 -22.22
N ALA A 36 5.50 19.17 -23.50
CA ALA A 36 6.81 19.53 -24.07
C ALA A 36 7.13 21.05 -23.95
N THR A 37 6.13 21.86 -23.68
CA THR A 37 6.24 23.33 -23.52
C THR A 37 6.34 23.75 -22.06
N ASP A 38 6.23 22.85 -21.10
CA ASP A 38 6.31 23.18 -19.68
C ASP A 38 7.72 23.63 -19.32
N SER A 39 7.82 24.77 -18.63
CA SER A 39 9.08 25.19 -18.03
C SER A 39 9.41 24.34 -16.80
N PRO A 40 10.66 24.32 -16.34
CA PRO A 40 11.02 23.66 -15.08
C PRO A 40 10.14 24.10 -13.89
N GLU A 41 9.82 25.38 -13.80
CA GLU A 41 8.95 25.93 -12.76
C GLU A 41 7.52 25.38 -12.87
N MET A 42 7.01 25.26 -14.10
CA MET A 42 5.68 24.69 -14.34
C MET A 42 5.62 23.20 -13.99
N ILE A 43 6.69 22.45 -14.25
CA ILE A 43 6.75 21.02 -13.87
C ILE A 43 6.71 20.87 -12.34
N ILE A 44 7.47 21.71 -11.61
CA ILE A 44 7.45 21.69 -10.14
C ILE A 44 6.09 22.16 -9.60
N GLU A 45 5.47 23.15 -10.24
CA GLU A 45 4.11 23.58 -9.86
C GLU A 45 3.09 22.46 -10.09
N LYS A 46 3.17 21.72 -11.20
CA LYS A 46 2.36 20.52 -11.42
C LYS A 46 2.60 19.46 -10.34
N ALA A 47 3.88 19.21 -9.99
CA ALA A 47 4.22 18.26 -8.93
C ALA A 47 3.57 18.63 -7.59
N ALA A 48 3.56 19.92 -7.25
CA ALA A 48 2.92 20.43 -6.04
C ALA A 48 1.37 20.32 -6.05
N HIS A 49 0.76 19.99 -7.18
CA HIS A 49 -0.68 19.77 -7.33
C HIS A 49 -1.03 18.28 -7.57
N ILE A 50 -0.06 17.40 -7.44
CA ILE A 50 -0.32 15.94 -7.40
C ILE A 50 -0.81 15.57 -6.00
N VAL A 51 -1.95 14.91 -5.93
CA VAL A 51 -2.60 14.50 -4.67
C VAL A 51 -2.93 13.00 -4.71
N PRO A 52 -3.00 12.32 -3.55
CA PRO A 52 -3.47 10.94 -3.51
C PRO A 52 -4.93 10.82 -3.96
N THR A 53 -5.30 9.63 -4.43
CA THR A 53 -6.71 9.22 -4.48
C THR A 53 -7.23 8.99 -3.05
N ASP A 54 -8.55 8.94 -2.87
CA ASP A 54 -9.15 8.63 -1.58
C ASP A 54 -8.68 7.28 -1.04
N ASN A 55 -8.54 6.28 -1.91
CA ASN A 55 -8.06 4.94 -1.52
C ASN A 55 -6.60 4.97 -1.06
N GLN A 56 -5.73 5.71 -1.75
CA GLN A 56 -4.34 5.89 -1.36
C GLN A 56 -4.22 6.65 -0.04
N LEU A 57 -5.04 7.68 0.17
CA LEU A 57 -5.07 8.42 1.42
C LEU A 57 -5.50 7.54 2.60
N GLU A 58 -6.54 6.72 2.42
CA GLU A 58 -6.96 5.76 3.44
C GLU A 58 -5.90 4.68 3.71
N ALA A 59 -5.20 4.21 2.68
CA ALA A 59 -4.09 3.28 2.85
C ALA A 59 -2.91 3.90 3.60
N LEU A 60 -2.59 5.17 3.33
CA LEU A 60 -1.53 5.90 4.05
C LEU A 60 -1.86 6.07 5.54
N ARG A 61 -3.12 6.34 5.88
CA ARG A 61 -3.60 6.45 7.28
C ARG A 61 -3.53 5.14 8.06
N ASP A 62 -3.35 4.00 7.40
CA ASP A 62 -3.12 2.73 8.08
C ASP A 62 -1.75 2.68 8.76
N GLU A 63 -0.75 3.45 8.32
CA GLU A 63 0.59 3.65 8.88
C GLU A 63 1.37 2.36 9.15
N PHE A 64 0.90 1.52 10.10
CA PHE A 64 1.53 0.29 10.53
C PHE A 64 0.63 -0.90 10.19
N ILE A 65 1.12 -1.78 9.32
CA ILE A 65 0.37 -2.90 8.76
C ILE A 65 1.16 -4.20 8.89
N ALA A 66 0.47 -5.31 9.00
CA ALA A 66 1.07 -6.62 9.10
C ALA A 66 1.19 -7.31 7.75
N PHE A 67 2.23 -8.09 7.56
CA PHE A 67 2.35 -9.09 6.52
C PHE A 67 2.39 -10.47 7.16
N ILE A 68 1.74 -11.46 6.58
CA ILE A 68 1.77 -12.84 7.06
C ILE A 68 2.19 -13.76 5.93
N HIS A 69 3.42 -14.25 6.00
CA HIS A 69 3.90 -15.35 5.16
C HIS A 69 3.65 -16.68 5.87
N PHE A 70 2.77 -17.48 5.31
CA PHE A 70 2.42 -18.79 5.82
C PHE A 70 2.16 -19.75 4.64
N GLY A 71 2.50 -21.02 4.78
CA GLY A 71 2.33 -21.99 3.71
C GLY A 71 3.28 -23.18 3.84
N PRO A 72 3.44 -24.01 2.78
CA PRO A 72 4.37 -25.15 2.78
C PRO A 72 5.78 -24.76 3.19
N ASN A 73 6.23 -23.55 2.87
CA ASN A 73 7.57 -23.05 3.18
C ASN A 73 7.84 -22.97 4.70
N THR A 74 6.82 -22.76 5.52
CA THR A 74 6.91 -22.87 6.99
C THR A 74 7.30 -24.30 7.41
N PHE A 75 6.90 -25.33 6.66
CA PHE A 75 7.15 -26.72 6.97
C PHE A 75 8.42 -27.26 6.32
N THR A 76 8.83 -26.68 5.21
CA THR A 76 10.07 -27.06 4.48
C THR A 76 11.28 -26.23 4.85
N ARG A 77 11.12 -25.10 5.56
CA ARG A 77 12.15 -24.08 5.88
C ARG A 77 12.75 -23.43 4.62
N MET A 78 11.97 -23.34 3.55
CA MET A 78 12.35 -22.68 2.30
C MET A 78 11.68 -21.33 2.16
N GLU A 79 12.27 -20.44 1.35
CA GLU A 79 11.65 -19.15 1.04
C GLU A 79 10.74 -19.25 -0.19
N TRP A 80 11.12 -20.02 -1.20
CA TRP A 80 10.37 -20.11 -2.46
C TRP A 80 9.67 -21.46 -2.69
N GLY A 81 10.24 -22.55 -2.21
CA GLY A 81 9.83 -23.88 -2.63
C GLY A 81 10.21 -24.18 -4.09
N ASN A 82 9.68 -25.27 -4.63
CA ASN A 82 9.91 -25.70 -6.01
C ASN A 82 8.62 -25.86 -6.84
N GLY A 83 7.45 -25.66 -6.23
CA GLY A 83 6.13 -25.77 -6.86
C GLY A 83 5.62 -27.20 -7.01
N MET A 84 6.41 -28.20 -6.66
CA MET A 84 6.05 -29.63 -6.76
C MET A 84 6.03 -30.31 -5.40
N GLU A 85 5.97 -29.54 -4.34
CA GLU A 85 5.81 -30.03 -2.98
C GLU A 85 4.52 -30.86 -2.86
N ASP A 86 4.63 -32.00 -2.19
CA ASP A 86 3.43 -32.75 -1.81
C ASP A 86 2.59 -31.85 -0.85
N PRO A 87 1.33 -31.55 -1.17
CA PRO A 87 0.48 -30.73 -0.30
C PRO A 87 0.41 -31.21 1.16
N ARG A 88 0.64 -32.52 1.41
CA ARG A 88 0.67 -33.11 2.76
C ARG A 88 1.85 -32.65 3.61
N ILE A 89 2.87 -32.01 3.02
CA ILE A 89 3.96 -31.36 3.77
C ILE A 89 3.40 -30.21 4.64
N PHE A 90 2.35 -29.54 4.18
CA PHE A 90 1.61 -28.57 4.99
C PHE A 90 0.77 -29.33 6.03
N ASP A 91 1.46 -29.82 7.07
CA ASP A 91 0.90 -30.67 8.12
C ASP A 91 0.35 -29.84 9.30
N LEU A 92 -0.46 -28.82 8.97
CA LEU A 92 -1.11 -27.96 9.95
C LEU A 92 -2.12 -28.77 10.78
N LYS A 93 -2.01 -28.70 12.12
CA LYS A 93 -2.92 -29.39 13.05
C LYS A 93 -3.88 -28.42 13.72
N GLU A 94 -3.37 -27.26 14.07
CA GLU A 94 -4.10 -26.20 14.75
C GLU A 94 -3.94 -24.89 13.99
N LEU A 95 -4.84 -23.96 14.21
CA LEU A 95 -4.80 -22.63 13.64
C LEU A 95 -5.49 -21.67 14.60
N ASP A 96 -4.83 -20.57 14.93
CA ASP A 96 -5.35 -19.54 15.82
C ASP A 96 -5.18 -18.16 15.22
N THR A 97 -6.03 -17.82 14.26
CA THR A 97 -6.04 -16.50 13.61
C THR A 97 -6.54 -15.40 14.54
N ASP A 98 -7.26 -15.75 15.61
CA ASP A 98 -7.62 -14.80 16.65
C ASP A 98 -6.37 -14.31 17.41
N GLN A 99 -5.44 -15.21 17.75
CA GLN A 99 -4.18 -14.84 18.37
C GLN A 99 -3.33 -13.93 17.46
N TRP A 100 -3.37 -14.15 16.13
CA TRP A 100 -2.71 -13.25 15.18
C TRP A 100 -3.31 -11.85 15.26
N CYS A 101 -4.64 -11.75 15.10
CA CYS A 101 -5.35 -10.47 15.08
C CYS A 101 -5.26 -9.72 16.41
N GLU A 102 -5.38 -10.41 17.54
CA GLU A 102 -5.19 -9.82 18.87
C GLU A 102 -3.79 -9.21 19.01
N THR A 103 -2.75 -9.97 18.63
CA THR A 103 -1.36 -9.51 18.69
C THR A 103 -1.11 -8.30 17.78
N MET A 104 -1.60 -8.33 16.54
CA MET A 104 -1.48 -7.22 15.60
C MET A 104 -2.20 -5.97 16.13
N LYS A 105 -3.40 -6.14 16.70
CA LYS A 105 -4.15 -5.02 17.31
C LYS A 105 -3.42 -4.42 18.49
N GLU A 106 -2.84 -5.24 19.37
CA GLU A 106 -2.04 -4.78 20.50
C GLU A 106 -0.77 -4.04 20.06
N ALA A 107 -0.19 -4.43 18.94
CA ALA A 107 0.94 -3.72 18.31
C ALA A 107 0.54 -2.36 17.71
N GLY A 108 -0.74 -2.11 17.49
CA GLY A 108 -1.25 -0.88 16.87
C GLY A 108 -1.45 -0.98 15.35
N MET A 109 -1.34 -2.18 14.79
CA MET A 109 -1.57 -2.42 13.36
C MET A 109 -3.05 -2.28 13.00
N LYS A 110 -3.33 -1.81 11.78
CA LYS A 110 -4.69 -1.53 11.30
C LYS A 110 -5.14 -2.44 10.16
N LYS A 111 -4.20 -3.03 9.44
CA LYS A 111 -4.43 -3.89 8.29
C LYS A 111 -3.48 -5.09 8.30
N VAL A 112 -3.88 -6.19 7.70
CA VAL A 112 -3.03 -7.36 7.46
C VAL A 112 -3.10 -7.78 6.00
N ILE A 113 -1.94 -7.99 5.39
CA ILE A 113 -1.79 -8.59 4.07
C ILE A 113 -1.42 -10.07 4.27
N PHE A 114 -2.20 -10.97 3.70
CA PHE A 114 -2.00 -12.41 3.85
C PHE A 114 -1.53 -13.05 2.56
N THR A 115 -0.46 -13.86 2.59
CA THR A 115 -0.01 -14.61 1.42
C THR A 115 -0.98 -15.74 1.09
N ALA A 116 -2.07 -15.42 0.42
CA ALA A 116 -3.07 -16.41 0.03
C ALA A 116 -2.48 -17.48 -0.92
N LYS A 117 -1.59 -17.06 -1.83
CA LYS A 117 -0.77 -17.93 -2.67
C LYS A 117 0.61 -17.33 -2.86
N HIS A 118 1.67 -17.98 -2.36
CA HIS A 118 3.06 -17.60 -2.59
C HIS A 118 3.59 -18.20 -3.92
N HIS A 119 4.86 -18.02 -4.22
CA HIS A 119 5.50 -18.47 -5.48
C HIS A 119 5.42 -19.98 -5.74
N ASP A 120 5.30 -20.81 -4.70
CA ASP A 120 5.11 -22.26 -4.83
C ASP A 120 3.77 -22.64 -5.49
N GLY A 121 2.83 -21.70 -5.61
CA GLY A 121 1.52 -21.91 -6.20
C GLY A 121 0.51 -22.59 -5.26
N PHE A 122 0.90 -22.87 -4.00
CA PHE A 122 0.02 -23.49 -3.02
C PHE A 122 -1.00 -22.47 -2.48
N VAL A 123 -2.29 -22.80 -2.60
CA VAL A 123 -3.37 -21.91 -2.17
C VAL A 123 -3.86 -22.25 -0.77
N LEU A 124 -4.06 -21.23 0.07
CA LEU A 124 -4.48 -21.36 1.47
C LEU A 124 -6.00 -21.15 1.67
N TRP A 125 -6.76 -21.17 0.58
CA TRP A 125 -8.22 -21.10 0.54
C TRP A 125 -8.81 -22.23 -0.29
N GLN A 126 -10.11 -22.43 -0.23
CA GLN A 126 -10.83 -23.49 -0.97
C GLN A 126 -11.04 -23.11 -2.45
N SER A 127 -9.95 -22.94 -3.22
CA SER A 127 -10.06 -22.59 -4.64
C SER A 127 -10.80 -23.64 -5.46
N ARG A 128 -11.51 -23.18 -6.49
CA ARG A 128 -12.15 -24.03 -7.52
C ARG A 128 -11.19 -24.42 -8.63
N TYR A 129 -10.08 -23.69 -8.78
CA TYR A 129 -9.26 -23.68 -10.01
C TYR A 129 -7.93 -24.43 -9.87
N THR A 130 -7.60 -24.92 -8.68
CA THR A 130 -6.42 -25.74 -8.44
C THR A 130 -6.68 -26.79 -7.38
N LYS A 131 -5.90 -27.87 -7.43
CA LYS A 131 -5.81 -28.85 -6.34
C LYS A 131 -4.50 -28.75 -5.56
N HIS A 132 -3.58 -27.89 -6.02
CA HIS A 132 -2.35 -27.60 -5.29
C HIS A 132 -2.65 -26.57 -4.20
N GLY A 133 -3.08 -27.05 -3.04
CA GLY A 133 -3.51 -26.20 -1.96
C GLY A 133 -4.05 -26.96 -0.75
N ILE A 134 -4.59 -26.20 0.19
CA ILE A 134 -5.07 -26.66 1.50
C ILE A 134 -6.11 -27.78 1.41
N MET A 135 -6.90 -27.83 0.33
CA MET A 135 -7.89 -28.87 0.06
C MET A 135 -7.28 -30.26 -0.14
N SER A 136 -5.98 -30.34 -0.43
CA SER A 136 -5.23 -31.59 -0.64
C SER A 136 -4.37 -31.98 0.57
N THR A 137 -4.56 -31.32 1.71
CA THR A 137 -3.88 -31.57 2.97
C THR A 137 -4.77 -32.38 3.95
N GLY A 138 -4.17 -32.81 5.06
CA GLY A 138 -4.93 -33.38 6.16
C GLY A 138 -5.63 -32.36 7.06
N PHE A 139 -5.40 -31.07 6.87
CA PHE A 139 -5.98 -30.04 7.73
C PHE A 139 -7.51 -30.01 7.61
N ARG A 140 -8.18 -30.28 8.70
CA ARG A 140 -9.65 -30.42 8.80
C ARG A 140 -10.24 -31.31 7.69
N ASP A 141 -9.57 -32.43 7.41
CA ASP A 141 -9.96 -33.41 6.37
C ASP A 141 -10.07 -32.79 4.97
N GLY A 142 -9.12 -31.86 4.63
CA GLY A 142 -9.11 -31.12 3.38
C GLY A 142 -10.17 -30.02 3.26
N LYS A 143 -10.90 -29.73 4.33
CA LYS A 143 -11.94 -28.68 4.36
C LYS A 143 -11.47 -27.40 5.05
N GLY A 144 -10.20 -27.35 5.48
CA GLY A 144 -9.61 -26.15 6.08
C GLY A 144 -9.53 -24.98 5.11
N ASP A 145 -9.59 -23.78 5.64
CA ASP A 145 -9.48 -22.54 4.86
C ASP A 145 -8.88 -21.46 5.77
N VAL A 146 -7.57 -21.23 5.63
CA VAL A 146 -6.84 -20.27 6.49
C VAL A 146 -7.32 -18.85 6.25
N LEU A 147 -7.56 -18.50 4.99
CA LEU A 147 -8.01 -17.14 4.65
C LEU A 147 -9.40 -16.85 5.21
N LYS A 148 -10.29 -17.84 5.21
CA LYS A 148 -11.63 -17.71 5.78
C LYS A 148 -11.59 -17.48 7.29
N ASP A 149 -10.76 -18.26 7.99
CA ASP A 149 -10.57 -18.09 9.44
C ASP A 149 -9.97 -16.70 9.74
N LEU A 150 -8.95 -16.27 8.97
CA LEU A 150 -8.33 -14.96 9.13
C LEU A 150 -9.33 -13.82 8.84
N SER A 151 -10.14 -13.93 7.79
CA SER A 151 -11.17 -12.94 7.45
C SER A 151 -12.16 -12.76 8.62
N ALA A 152 -12.63 -13.87 9.21
CA ALA A 152 -13.51 -13.81 10.37
C ALA A 152 -12.85 -13.14 11.59
N SER A 153 -11.58 -13.46 11.84
CA SER A 153 -10.81 -12.82 12.92
C SER A 153 -10.58 -11.33 12.64
N CYS A 154 -10.26 -10.94 11.41
CA CYS A 154 -10.14 -9.53 11.04
C CYS A 154 -11.41 -8.74 11.34
N GLN A 155 -12.58 -9.27 10.96
CA GLN A 155 -13.87 -8.66 11.29
C GLN A 155 -14.08 -8.52 12.80
N LYS A 156 -13.77 -9.58 13.55
CA LYS A 156 -13.90 -9.59 15.02
C LYS A 156 -13.02 -8.54 15.71
N TYR A 157 -11.80 -8.36 15.25
CA TYR A 157 -10.82 -7.45 15.87
C TYR A 157 -10.79 -6.07 15.21
N GLY A 158 -11.57 -5.82 14.17
CA GLY A 158 -11.62 -4.55 13.44
C GLY A 158 -10.31 -4.24 12.71
N LEU A 159 -9.73 -5.24 12.04
CA LEU A 159 -8.60 -5.10 11.15
C LEU A 159 -9.07 -5.15 9.70
N LYS A 160 -8.47 -4.32 8.84
CA LYS A 160 -8.65 -4.44 7.39
C LYS A 160 -7.89 -5.67 6.86
N LEU A 161 -8.43 -6.32 5.84
CA LEU A 161 -7.80 -7.46 5.17
C LEU A 161 -7.30 -7.07 3.79
N GLY A 162 -6.08 -7.45 3.48
CA GLY A 162 -5.51 -7.45 2.14
C GLY A 162 -5.01 -8.86 1.78
N VAL A 163 -4.84 -9.10 0.49
CA VAL A 163 -4.40 -10.39 -0.02
C VAL A 163 -3.18 -10.24 -0.92
N TYR A 164 -2.16 -11.04 -0.65
CA TYR A 164 -1.04 -11.25 -1.57
C TYR A 164 -1.37 -12.45 -2.46
N LEU A 165 -1.30 -12.25 -3.76
CA LEU A 165 -1.45 -13.30 -4.76
C LEU A 165 -0.24 -13.23 -5.71
N SER A 166 0.68 -14.21 -5.60
CA SER A 166 1.86 -14.21 -6.45
C SER A 166 1.51 -14.35 -7.93
N PRO A 167 1.97 -13.41 -8.80
CA PRO A 167 1.89 -13.59 -10.24
C PRO A 167 2.77 -14.75 -10.74
N ALA A 168 3.89 -15.03 -10.07
CA ALA A 168 4.69 -16.23 -10.31
C ALA A 168 4.02 -17.44 -9.64
N ASP A 169 3.96 -18.56 -10.34
CA ASP A 169 3.34 -19.79 -9.85
C ASP A 169 4.19 -20.98 -10.29
N LEU A 170 5.05 -21.45 -9.39
CA LEU A 170 5.99 -22.53 -9.69
C LEU A 170 5.26 -23.85 -9.97
N PHE A 171 4.10 -24.09 -9.34
CA PHE A 171 3.31 -25.28 -9.67
C PHE A 171 2.81 -25.24 -11.12
N GLN A 172 2.35 -24.09 -11.59
CA GLN A 172 1.91 -23.92 -12.98
C GLN A 172 3.09 -23.90 -13.98
N ILE A 173 4.31 -23.61 -13.50
CA ILE A 173 5.54 -23.67 -14.30
C ILE A 173 6.04 -25.10 -14.41
N GLU A 174 6.11 -25.86 -13.32
CA GLU A 174 6.79 -27.17 -13.26
C GLU A 174 5.84 -28.34 -13.56
N SER A 175 4.53 -28.19 -13.33
CA SER A 175 3.54 -29.22 -13.64
C SER A 175 3.51 -29.55 -15.14
N PRO A 176 3.43 -30.84 -15.54
CA PRO A 176 3.27 -31.22 -16.93
C PRO A 176 2.03 -30.62 -17.63
N THR A 177 1.00 -30.32 -16.86
CA THR A 177 -0.25 -29.71 -17.31
C THR A 177 -0.37 -28.23 -16.89
N GLY A 178 0.76 -27.64 -16.47
CA GLY A 178 0.76 -26.26 -15.99
C GLY A 178 0.47 -25.24 -17.09
N LEU A 179 -0.12 -24.15 -16.69
CA LEU A 179 -0.63 -23.11 -17.59
C LEU A 179 0.37 -21.98 -17.85
N TYR A 180 1.33 -21.78 -16.93
CA TYR A 180 2.30 -20.70 -17.03
C TYR A 180 3.22 -20.85 -18.24
N GLY A 181 3.20 -19.86 -19.14
CA GLY A 181 4.03 -19.88 -20.34
C GLY A 181 3.69 -21.00 -21.32
N ASN A 182 2.47 -21.54 -21.31
CA ASN A 182 2.01 -22.61 -22.21
C ASN A 182 1.74 -22.11 -23.64
N LEU A 183 1.91 -20.80 -23.89
CA LEU A 183 1.71 -20.14 -25.17
C LEU A 183 0.28 -20.31 -25.75
N SER A 184 -0.71 -20.51 -24.90
CA SER A 184 -2.13 -20.54 -25.31
C SER A 184 -2.54 -19.22 -25.93
N LYS A 185 -3.54 -19.27 -26.80
CA LYS A 185 -4.02 -18.09 -27.52
C LYS A 185 -4.88 -17.22 -26.60
N TYR A 186 -4.72 -15.92 -26.74
CA TYR A 186 -5.67 -14.96 -26.18
C TYR A 186 -7.01 -15.12 -26.90
N THR A 187 -8.04 -15.35 -26.13
CA THR A 187 -9.43 -15.48 -26.59
C THR A 187 -10.38 -14.84 -25.59
N LYS A 188 -11.57 -14.53 -26.02
CA LYS A 188 -12.62 -14.02 -25.15
C LYS A 188 -12.99 -15.07 -24.10
N ARG A 189 -12.83 -14.71 -22.83
CA ARG A 189 -13.08 -15.56 -21.66
C ARG A 189 -14.06 -14.86 -20.72
N THR A 190 -14.91 -15.64 -20.05
CA THR A 190 -15.82 -15.14 -19.01
C THR A 190 -15.22 -15.40 -17.64
N ILE A 191 -15.12 -14.37 -16.79
CA ILE A 191 -14.69 -14.44 -15.42
C ILE A 191 -15.88 -14.14 -14.51
N PRO A 192 -16.18 -15.00 -13.51
CA PRO A 192 -15.53 -16.27 -13.23
C PRO A 192 -15.94 -17.36 -14.23
N HIS A 193 -15.00 -18.30 -14.47
CA HIS A 193 -15.33 -19.53 -15.16
C HIS A 193 -16.14 -20.45 -14.23
N GLU A 194 -17.33 -20.83 -14.64
CA GLU A 194 -18.21 -21.66 -13.82
C GLU A 194 -17.66 -23.06 -13.59
N VAL A 195 -17.66 -23.52 -12.34
CA VAL A 195 -17.29 -24.88 -11.97
C VAL A 195 -18.53 -25.63 -11.50
N PRO A 196 -18.92 -26.75 -12.16
CA PRO A 196 -20.09 -27.53 -11.78
C PRO A 196 -20.10 -27.94 -10.31
N GLY A 197 -21.21 -27.71 -9.62
CA GLY A 197 -21.39 -28.03 -8.22
C GLY A 197 -20.74 -27.06 -7.21
N ARG A 198 -20.08 -26.01 -7.70
CA ARG A 198 -19.44 -24.97 -6.85
C ARG A 198 -19.77 -23.54 -7.33
N PRO A 199 -21.06 -23.15 -7.37
CA PRO A 199 -21.47 -21.83 -7.83
C PRO A 199 -20.95 -20.75 -6.89
N PHE A 200 -20.74 -19.55 -7.45
CA PHE A 200 -20.52 -18.33 -6.67
C PHE A 200 -21.83 -17.75 -6.18
N GLU A 201 -21.81 -17.11 -5.01
CA GLU A 201 -22.92 -16.27 -4.54
C GLU A 201 -23.00 -14.98 -5.38
N ASN A 202 -21.86 -14.33 -5.61
CA ASN A 202 -21.75 -13.19 -6.53
C ASN A 202 -22.02 -13.68 -7.96
N LYS A 203 -23.00 -13.05 -8.63
CA LYS A 203 -23.43 -13.38 -9.99
C LYS A 203 -22.89 -12.46 -11.08
N THR A 204 -22.04 -11.50 -10.70
CA THR A 204 -21.41 -10.63 -11.67
C THR A 204 -20.44 -11.42 -12.54
N THR A 205 -20.46 -11.17 -13.83
CA THR A 205 -19.54 -11.77 -14.79
C THR A 205 -18.86 -10.70 -15.63
N PHE A 206 -17.64 -10.98 -16.03
CA PHE A 206 -16.82 -10.10 -16.85
C PHE A 206 -16.31 -10.82 -18.07
N GLU A 207 -16.08 -10.12 -19.17
CA GLU A 207 -15.50 -10.67 -20.38
C GLU A 207 -14.17 -9.99 -20.67
N PHE A 208 -13.11 -10.78 -20.79
CA PHE A 208 -11.76 -10.31 -21.09
C PHE A 208 -11.12 -11.16 -22.19
N GLU A 209 -10.15 -10.59 -22.88
CA GLU A 209 -9.30 -11.30 -23.82
C GLU A 209 -8.07 -11.84 -23.09
N LEU A 210 -8.04 -13.15 -22.81
CA LEU A 210 -7.07 -13.80 -21.92
C LEU A 210 -6.50 -15.07 -22.54
N ASP A 211 -5.26 -15.41 -22.16
CA ASP A 211 -4.70 -16.74 -22.28
C ASP A 211 -5.09 -17.63 -21.07
N ASP A 212 -4.71 -18.89 -21.09
CA ASP A 212 -5.12 -19.83 -20.02
C ASP A 212 -4.58 -19.45 -18.65
N TYR A 213 -3.35 -18.93 -18.57
CA TYR A 213 -2.79 -18.55 -17.27
C TYR A 213 -3.47 -17.30 -16.70
N ASN A 214 -3.70 -16.28 -17.51
CA ASN A 214 -4.39 -15.09 -17.05
C ASN A 214 -5.87 -15.39 -16.67
N GLU A 215 -6.55 -16.29 -17.38
CA GLU A 215 -7.88 -16.76 -16.98
C GLU A 215 -7.82 -17.45 -15.60
N TYR A 216 -6.88 -18.37 -15.38
CA TYR A 216 -6.65 -19.02 -14.10
C TYR A 216 -6.39 -18.01 -12.97
N PHE A 217 -5.50 -17.07 -13.20
CA PHE A 217 -5.15 -16.04 -12.22
C PHE A 217 -6.33 -15.13 -11.89
N MET A 218 -7.09 -14.69 -12.88
CA MET A 218 -8.26 -13.83 -12.69
C MET A 218 -9.42 -14.56 -12.00
N ASN A 219 -9.58 -15.83 -12.24
CA ASN A 219 -10.54 -16.65 -11.50
C ASN A 219 -10.18 -16.75 -10.02
N GLN A 220 -8.90 -16.86 -9.67
CA GLN A 220 -8.44 -16.80 -8.28
C GLN A 220 -8.66 -15.42 -7.67
N LEU A 221 -8.37 -14.34 -8.39
CA LEU A 221 -8.70 -12.97 -7.94
C LEU A 221 -10.19 -12.83 -7.66
N PHE A 222 -11.05 -13.33 -8.54
CA PHE A 222 -12.51 -13.28 -8.34
C PHE A 222 -12.94 -13.99 -7.05
N GLU A 223 -12.40 -15.19 -6.76
CA GLU A 223 -12.65 -15.89 -5.50
C GLU A 223 -12.28 -15.03 -4.28
N LEU A 224 -11.05 -14.48 -4.30
CA LEU A 224 -10.52 -13.70 -3.17
C LEU A 224 -11.32 -12.41 -2.94
N LEU A 225 -11.72 -11.73 -4.00
CA LEU A 225 -12.41 -10.45 -3.92
C LEU A 225 -13.90 -10.57 -3.59
N THR A 226 -14.51 -11.76 -3.76
CA THR A 226 -15.97 -11.92 -3.60
C THR A 226 -16.39 -12.83 -2.45
N GLU A 227 -15.50 -13.69 -1.92
CA GLU A 227 -15.88 -14.70 -0.94
C GLU A 227 -15.23 -14.52 0.45
N TYR A 228 -14.29 -13.58 0.62
CA TYR A 228 -13.52 -13.43 1.85
C TYR A 228 -13.74 -12.08 2.56
N GLY A 229 -14.83 -11.38 2.24
CA GLY A 229 -15.18 -10.08 2.80
C GLY A 229 -14.50 -8.93 2.06
N PRO A 230 -14.57 -7.69 2.58
CA PRO A 230 -13.93 -6.56 1.96
C PRO A 230 -12.41 -6.74 1.92
N ILE A 231 -11.84 -6.61 0.73
CA ILE A 231 -10.39 -6.60 0.51
C ILE A 231 -9.97 -5.14 0.29
N HIS A 232 -9.02 -4.67 1.08
CA HIS A 232 -8.56 -3.28 1.08
C HIS A 232 -7.22 -3.09 0.36
N GLU A 233 -6.51 -4.20 0.10
CA GLU A 233 -5.27 -4.17 -0.66
C GLU A 233 -5.06 -5.50 -1.38
N VAL A 234 -4.64 -5.41 -2.65
CA VAL A 234 -4.14 -6.54 -3.43
C VAL A 234 -2.65 -6.35 -3.64
N TRP A 235 -1.87 -7.28 -3.14
CA TRP A 235 -0.42 -7.22 -3.15
C TRP A 235 0.17 -8.13 -4.22
N PHE A 236 0.79 -7.55 -5.25
CA PHE A 236 1.46 -8.29 -6.32
C PHE A 236 2.97 -8.23 -6.14
N ASP A 237 3.58 -9.41 -6.03
CA ASP A 237 5.02 -9.54 -6.04
C ASP A 237 5.62 -9.24 -7.43
N GLY A 238 6.80 -8.65 -7.44
CA GLY A 238 7.53 -8.37 -8.68
C GLY A 238 8.13 -9.60 -9.37
N ALA A 239 8.07 -10.78 -8.74
CA ALA A 239 8.66 -12.00 -9.28
C ALA A 239 8.08 -12.39 -10.65
N HIS A 240 8.95 -12.58 -11.61
CA HIS A 240 8.59 -12.96 -12.97
C HIS A 240 9.57 -14.00 -13.53
N PRO A 241 9.43 -15.29 -13.16
CA PRO A 241 10.29 -16.34 -13.67
C PRO A 241 10.17 -16.47 -15.19
N LYS A 242 11.28 -16.28 -15.90
CA LYS A 242 11.34 -16.41 -17.37
C LYS A 242 11.57 -17.87 -17.79
N ARG A 243 10.73 -18.79 -17.31
CA ARG A 243 10.77 -20.21 -17.66
C ARG A 243 9.68 -20.55 -18.67
N LYS A 244 9.82 -21.64 -19.38
CA LYS A 244 8.81 -22.18 -20.32
C LYS A 244 8.22 -21.13 -21.26
N GLY A 245 9.06 -20.39 -21.98
CA GLY A 245 8.64 -19.38 -22.95
C GLY A 245 8.24 -18.03 -22.39
N GLY A 246 8.20 -17.89 -21.08
CA GLY A 246 7.75 -16.67 -20.38
C GLY A 246 6.23 -16.51 -20.39
N GLN A 247 5.70 -15.82 -19.39
CA GLN A 247 4.29 -15.49 -19.28
C GLN A 247 4.10 -13.98 -19.42
N GLN A 248 3.14 -13.55 -20.20
CA GLN A 248 2.69 -12.16 -20.21
C GLN A 248 1.55 -12.01 -19.20
N TYR A 249 1.75 -11.14 -18.22
CA TYR A 249 0.70 -10.81 -17.26
C TYR A 249 -0.24 -9.76 -17.87
N LYS A 250 -1.53 -10.08 -17.97
CA LYS A 250 -2.55 -9.17 -18.49
C LYS A 250 -3.03 -8.21 -17.39
N TYR A 251 -2.06 -7.42 -16.89
CA TYR A 251 -2.28 -6.58 -15.73
C TYR A 251 -3.49 -5.62 -15.86
N SER A 252 -3.71 -5.04 -17.05
CA SER A 252 -4.87 -4.17 -17.26
C SER A 252 -6.21 -4.86 -16.94
N ALA A 253 -6.35 -6.14 -17.32
CA ALA A 253 -7.56 -6.91 -16.99
C ALA A 253 -7.64 -7.24 -15.48
N TRP A 254 -6.50 -7.52 -14.85
CA TRP A 254 -6.45 -7.74 -13.38
C TRP A 254 -6.90 -6.49 -12.63
N LYS A 255 -6.37 -5.33 -13.01
CA LYS A 255 -6.75 -4.02 -12.46
C LYS A 255 -8.24 -3.75 -12.63
N ASP A 256 -8.77 -3.92 -13.84
CA ASP A 256 -10.19 -3.69 -14.12
C ASP A 256 -11.09 -4.57 -13.26
N LEU A 257 -10.70 -5.85 -13.05
CA LEU A 257 -11.43 -6.77 -12.18
C LEU A 257 -11.39 -6.34 -10.73
N ILE A 258 -10.19 -5.96 -10.21
CA ILE A 258 -10.01 -5.52 -8.83
C ILE A 258 -10.85 -4.29 -8.55
N HIS A 259 -10.75 -3.24 -9.37
CA HIS A 259 -11.49 -2.00 -9.18
C HIS A 259 -13.00 -2.20 -9.30
N SER A 260 -13.45 -3.18 -10.13
CA SER A 260 -14.87 -3.50 -10.25
C SER A 260 -15.45 -4.24 -9.05
N LEU A 261 -14.66 -5.10 -8.39
CA LEU A 261 -15.11 -5.95 -7.28
C LEU A 261 -14.74 -5.41 -5.91
N ALA A 262 -13.64 -4.69 -5.81
CA ALA A 262 -13.12 -4.06 -4.60
C ALA A 262 -12.71 -2.61 -4.90
N PRO A 263 -13.65 -1.69 -5.14
CA PRO A 263 -13.36 -0.32 -5.58
C PRO A 263 -12.57 0.51 -4.55
N GLU A 264 -12.56 0.10 -3.28
CA GLU A 264 -11.80 0.74 -2.21
C GLU A 264 -10.39 0.15 -2.03
N ALA A 265 -10.04 -0.91 -2.77
CA ALA A 265 -8.72 -1.53 -2.66
C ALA A 265 -7.65 -0.70 -3.38
N VAL A 266 -6.46 -0.69 -2.79
CA VAL A 266 -5.22 -0.25 -3.44
C VAL A 266 -4.43 -1.45 -3.94
N ILE A 267 -3.56 -1.23 -4.93
CA ILE A 267 -2.75 -2.29 -5.54
C ILE A 267 -1.26 -2.01 -5.33
N PHE A 268 -0.61 -2.88 -4.57
CA PHE A 268 0.84 -2.83 -4.37
C PHE A 268 1.60 -3.33 -5.59
N GLY A 269 2.74 -2.70 -5.86
CA GLY A 269 3.62 -3.02 -6.98
C GLY A 269 3.09 -2.52 -8.33
N ARG A 270 2.09 -1.65 -8.27
CA ARG A 270 1.44 -1.03 -9.43
C ARG A 270 1.18 0.46 -9.14
N GLU A 271 0.17 1.04 -9.75
CA GLU A 271 -0.10 2.47 -9.73
C GLU A 271 -0.31 3.07 -8.34
N ASP A 272 -0.84 2.31 -7.37
CA ASP A 272 -1.22 2.90 -6.09
C ASP A 272 -0.06 2.94 -5.09
N ILE A 273 0.62 1.80 -4.92
CA ILE A 273 1.65 1.63 -3.89
C ILE A 273 2.93 1.07 -4.51
N ARG A 274 4.06 1.68 -4.18
CA ARG A 274 5.39 1.26 -4.59
C ARG A 274 6.21 0.67 -3.45
N TRP A 275 7.12 -0.21 -3.81
CA TRP A 275 8.17 -0.70 -2.94
C TRP A 275 9.26 0.36 -2.71
N CYS A 276 9.81 0.43 -1.49
CA CYS A 276 10.93 1.33 -1.17
C CYS A 276 12.30 0.84 -1.69
N GLY A 277 12.34 -0.24 -2.46
CA GLY A 277 13.56 -0.73 -3.10
C GLY A 277 14.43 -1.66 -2.25
N ASN A 278 13.97 -2.07 -1.06
CA ASN A 278 14.67 -3.02 -0.21
C ASN A 278 13.72 -3.72 0.77
N GLU A 279 14.16 -4.88 1.28
CA GLU A 279 13.43 -5.67 2.27
C GLU A 279 14.01 -5.53 3.69
N ALA A 280 14.86 -4.55 3.90
CA ALA A 280 15.57 -4.35 5.18
C ALA A 280 14.86 -3.36 6.12
N GLY A 281 13.74 -2.79 5.72
CA GLY A 281 13.05 -1.75 6.49
C GLY A 281 13.76 -0.39 6.40
N ARG A 282 14.51 -0.13 5.32
CA ARG A 282 15.17 1.16 5.11
C ARG A 282 14.31 2.05 4.21
N THR A 283 14.23 3.30 4.59
CA THR A 283 13.63 4.37 3.79
C THR A 283 14.71 5.35 3.34
N ARG A 284 14.40 6.20 2.38
CA ARG A 284 15.10 7.46 2.19
C ARG A 284 14.84 8.37 3.39
N ASP A 285 15.55 9.46 3.51
CA ASP A 285 15.30 10.46 4.57
C ASP A 285 13.85 10.95 4.55
N THR A 286 13.30 11.11 3.34
CA THR A 286 11.88 11.36 3.07
C THR A 286 11.48 10.58 1.83
N GLU A 287 10.43 9.80 1.94
CA GLU A 287 9.82 9.15 0.77
C GLU A 287 8.86 10.14 0.10
N TRP A 288 9.31 10.81 -0.96
CA TRP A 288 8.43 11.59 -1.81
C TRP A 288 7.50 10.65 -2.57
N ASN A 289 6.21 10.97 -2.59
CA ASN A 289 5.19 10.14 -3.24
C ASN A 289 4.77 10.68 -4.62
N ILE A 290 5.31 11.81 -5.03
CA ILE A 290 5.18 12.30 -6.40
C ILE A 290 6.30 11.71 -7.25
N ILE A 291 5.95 10.80 -8.14
CA ILE A 291 6.89 9.97 -8.89
C ILE A 291 6.87 10.35 -10.37
N PRO A 292 8.06 10.50 -10.99
CA PRO A 292 8.19 10.74 -12.43
C PRO A 292 8.01 9.43 -13.22
N TYR A 293 7.11 9.41 -14.18
CA TYR A 293 6.87 8.29 -15.08
C TYR A 293 7.18 8.63 -16.54
N PRO A 294 7.78 7.70 -17.33
CA PRO A 294 7.99 7.87 -18.75
C PRO A 294 6.74 7.59 -19.59
N GLU A 295 5.75 6.91 -19.04
CA GLU A 295 4.47 6.54 -19.65
C GLU A 295 3.33 6.82 -18.70
N ASN A 296 2.10 6.85 -19.22
CA ASN A 296 0.93 7.07 -18.37
C ASN A 296 0.72 5.90 -17.38
N PRO A 297 0.86 6.11 -16.07
CA PRO A 297 0.72 5.06 -15.06
C PRO A 297 -0.69 4.46 -15.01
N ASP A 298 -1.72 5.19 -15.45
CA ASP A 298 -3.09 4.66 -15.48
C ASP A 298 -3.31 3.60 -16.57
N THR A 299 -2.43 3.56 -17.57
CA THR A 299 -2.58 2.67 -18.75
C THR A 299 -1.38 1.75 -18.97
N THR A 300 -0.23 2.00 -18.35
CA THR A 300 0.94 1.15 -18.49
C THR A 300 0.73 -0.21 -17.83
N SER A 301 1.34 -1.24 -18.38
CA SER A 301 1.40 -2.57 -17.77
C SER A 301 2.74 -2.84 -17.07
N TYR A 302 3.68 -1.91 -17.17
CA TYR A 302 5.02 -2.05 -16.62
C TYR A 302 5.28 -0.99 -15.54
N PHE A 303 5.60 -1.45 -14.35
CA PHE A 303 5.99 -0.62 -13.21
C PHE A 303 7.38 -1.08 -12.77
N PRO A 304 8.41 -0.26 -12.97
CA PRO A 304 9.77 -0.60 -12.54
C PRO A 304 9.90 -0.49 -11.02
N ASP A 305 10.86 -1.23 -10.47
CA ASP A 305 11.29 -1.01 -9.09
C ASP A 305 11.91 0.38 -8.96
N MET A 306 11.41 1.16 -8.02
CA MET A 306 11.84 2.55 -7.78
C MET A 306 12.97 2.58 -6.75
N THR A 307 14.20 2.26 -7.19
CA THR A 307 15.36 2.08 -6.31
C THR A 307 16.31 3.28 -6.22
N ASP A 308 16.12 4.32 -7.05
CA ASP A 308 16.96 5.50 -7.04
C ASP A 308 16.90 6.23 -5.70
N GLU A 309 18.06 6.59 -5.15
CA GLU A 309 18.13 7.26 -3.84
C GLU A 309 17.57 8.68 -3.86
N ASP A 310 17.56 9.33 -5.02
CA ASP A 310 17.03 10.68 -5.25
C ASP A 310 15.61 10.69 -5.85
N LEU A 311 14.90 9.58 -5.77
CA LEU A 311 13.53 9.45 -6.26
C LEU A 311 12.63 10.56 -5.69
N GLY A 312 11.88 11.24 -6.56
CA GLY A 312 11.03 12.37 -6.19
C GLY A 312 11.77 13.69 -6.03
N SER A 313 13.10 13.74 -6.18
CA SER A 313 13.85 14.98 -6.22
C SER A 313 13.43 15.86 -7.40
N ARG A 314 13.63 17.18 -7.27
CA ARG A 314 13.35 18.12 -8.39
C ARG A 314 14.06 17.71 -9.67
N GLU A 315 15.30 17.22 -9.59
CA GLU A 315 16.06 16.76 -10.75
C GLU A 315 15.39 15.59 -11.46
N GLN A 316 14.82 14.63 -10.71
CA GLN A 316 14.11 13.50 -11.29
C GLN A 316 12.74 13.93 -11.83
N LEU A 317 12.01 14.79 -11.13
CA LEU A 317 10.71 15.30 -11.58
C LEU A 317 10.80 16.04 -12.91
N LEU A 318 11.90 16.79 -13.16
CA LEU A 318 12.11 17.50 -14.42
C LEU A 318 12.30 16.59 -15.65
N LYS A 319 12.53 15.29 -15.46
CA LYS A 319 12.66 14.28 -16.53
C LYS A 319 11.33 13.57 -16.86
N ALA A 320 10.28 13.85 -16.08
CA ALA A 320 8.99 13.17 -16.20
C ALA A 320 8.26 13.50 -17.51
N LYS A 321 7.54 12.50 -18.04
CA LYS A 321 6.43 12.73 -18.97
C LYS A 321 5.08 12.76 -18.26
N TYR A 322 5.00 12.05 -17.14
CA TYR A 322 3.87 12.06 -16.24
C TYR A 322 4.37 12.22 -14.81
N LEU A 323 3.66 12.99 -14.02
CA LEU A 323 3.80 13.06 -12.57
C LEU A 323 2.62 12.31 -11.96
N HIS A 324 2.90 11.45 -10.99
CA HIS A 324 1.88 10.56 -10.43
C HIS A 324 2.09 10.38 -8.93
N TYR A 325 0.99 10.38 -8.16
CA TYR A 325 1.04 10.02 -6.77
C TYR A 325 1.16 8.50 -6.61
N GLN A 326 2.23 8.03 -6.01
CA GLN A 326 2.43 6.61 -5.73
C GLN A 326 3.02 6.44 -4.33
N GLN A 327 2.18 6.01 -3.41
CA GLN A 327 2.54 5.87 -2.02
C GLN A 327 3.69 4.88 -1.81
N ALA A 328 4.64 5.25 -0.94
CA ALA A 328 5.70 4.35 -0.52
C ALA A 328 5.20 3.35 0.54
N GLU A 329 5.66 2.11 0.42
CA GLU A 329 5.51 1.09 1.45
C GLU A 329 6.87 0.49 1.81
N THR A 330 7.26 0.65 3.07
CA THR A 330 8.50 0.10 3.64
C THR A 330 8.21 -1.26 4.21
N ASN A 331 8.88 -2.29 3.70
CA ASN A 331 8.65 -3.65 4.16
C ASN A 331 9.90 -4.33 4.69
N THR A 332 9.70 -5.17 5.70
CA THR A 332 10.70 -6.07 6.26
C THR A 332 10.02 -7.17 7.07
N SER A 333 10.81 -8.15 7.50
CA SER A 333 10.31 -9.22 8.38
C SER A 333 10.82 -9.03 9.80
N ILE A 334 9.99 -9.40 10.78
CA ILE A 334 10.39 -9.47 12.21
C ILE A 334 11.46 -10.54 12.44
N ARG A 335 11.55 -11.53 11.53
CA ARG A 335 12.52 -12.62 11.54
C ARG A 335 13.45 -12.57 10.34
N GLU A 336 14.57 -13.28 10.40
CA GLU A 336 15.40 -13.52 9.22
C GLU A 336 14.63 -14.39 8.22
N GLY A 337 14.42 -13.88 6.99
CA GLY A 337 13.57 -14.49 5.96
C GLY A 337 12.08 -14.20 6.16
N TRP A 338 11.26 -14.66 5.22
CA TRP A 338 9.83 -14.37 5.19
C TRP A 338 9.00 -15.43 5.91
N PHE A 339 9.45 -16.70 5.90
CA PHE A 339 8.76 -17.80 6.55
C PHE A 339 9.37 -18.16 7.90
N TYR A 340 8.53 -18.63 8.83
CA TYR A 340 8.98 -19.16 10.10
C TYR A 340 9.85 -20.39 9.90
N ARG A 341 10.97 -20.43 10.60
CA ARG A 341 11.83 -21.62 10.73
C ARG A 341 11.94 -22.02 12.20
N ASP A 342 11.80 -23.30 12.44
CA ASP A 342 11.93 -23.91 13.77
C ASP A 342 13.39 -24.26 14.11
N ASP A 343 14.32 -23.35 13.75
CA ASP A 343 15.74 -23.50 14.06
C ASP A 343 16.23 -22.31 14.94
N ASP A 344 17.14 -22.61 15.85
CA ASP A 344 17.67 -21.65 16.82
C ASP A 344 18.49 -20.50 16.18
N ARG A 345 18.73 -20.56 14.88
CA ARG A 345 19.50 -19.55 14.14
C ARG A 345 18.63 -18.45 13.56
N GLN A 346 17.32 -18.68 13.45
CA GLN A 346 16.42 -17.64 12.95
C GLN A 346 16.23 -16.56 14.02
N ARG A 347 16.91 -15.44 13.84
CA ARG A 347 16.86 -14.32 14.76
C ARG A 347 15.55 -13.55 14.64
N VAL A 348 15.11 -12.99 15.77
CA VAL A 348 13.98 -12.07 15.86
C VAL A 348 14.51 -10.67 16.11
N ARG A 349 13.99 -9.66 15.42
CA ARG A 349 14.32 -8.26 15.67
C ARG A 349 13.94 -7.86 17.09
N SER A 350 14.70 -6.96 17.67
CA SER A 350 14.34 -6.38 18.96
C SER A 350 13.18 -5.38 18.81
N ALA A 351 12.51 -5.09 19.93
CA ALA A 351 11.50 -4.04 19.95
C ALA A 351 12.09 -2.65 19.66
N ASP A 352 13.38 -2.43 19.98
CA ASP A 352 14.10 -1.19 19.65
C ASP A 352 14.22 -1.04 18.14
N ASP A 353 14.64 -2.10 17.43
CA ASP A 353 14.82 -2.09 15.99
C ASP A 353 13.49 -1.90 15.25
N VAL A 354 12.43 -2.64 15.64
CA VAL A 354 11.11 -2.50 15.01
C VAL A 354 10.51 -1.13 15.26
N PHE A 355 10.66 -0.57 16.46
CA PHE A 355 10.16 0.77 16.77
C PHE A 355 10.93 1.86 16.02
N ASP A 356 12.24 1.72 15.87
CA ASP A 356 13.07 2.64 15.07
C ASP A 356 12.66 2.61 13.59
N ILE A 357 12.40 1.42 13.02
CA ILE A 357 11.88 1.29 11.65
C ILE A 357 10.50 1.96 11.53
N TYR A 358 9.60 1.74 12.51
CA TYR A 358 8.29 2.38 12.53
C TYR A 358 8.42 3.92 12.49
N GLU A 359 9.25 4.50 13.36
CA GLU A 359 9.44 5.96 13.38
C GLU A 359 10.02 6.49 12.06
N ARG A 360 10.99 5.79 11.46
CA ARG A 360 11.58 6.22 10.19
C ARG A 360 10.65 6.03 9.01
N ALA A 361 9.91 4.94 8.95
CA ALA A 361 9.00 4.67 7.85
C ALA A 361 7.79 5.62 7.89
N VAL A 362 7.05 5.63 8.99
CA VAL A 362 5.84 6.44 9.13
C VAL A 362 6.18 7.93 9.18
N GLY A 363 7.21 8.31 9.95
CA GLY A 363 7.71 9.70 9.98
C GLY A 363 8.38 10.13 8.68
N GLY A 364 8.81 9.19 7.85
CA GLY A 364 9.41 9.41 6.53
C GLY A 364 8.41 9.37 5.36
N ASN A 365 7.11 9.48 5.65
CA ASN A 365 6.04 9.51 4.63
C ASN A 365 5.84 8.19 3.87
N SER A 366 5.93 7.05 4.60
CA SER A 366 5.72 5.69 4.08
C SER A 366 4.84 4.90 5.03
N THR A 367 4.06 3.95 4.53
CA THR A 367 3.49 2.93 5.40
C THR A 367 4.56 1.92 5.81
N PHE A 368 4.41 1.31 6.98
CA PHE A 368 5.30 0.27 7.47
C PHE A 368 4.61 -1.10 7.46
N LEU A 369 5.03 -1.97 6.56
CA LEU A 369 4.59 -3.35 6.44
C LEU A 369 5.59 -4.29 7.13
N LEU A 370 5.21 -4.87 8.26
CA LEU A 370 6.03 -5.81 9.02
C LEU A 370 5.52 -7.23 8.86
N ASN A 371 6.35 -8.11 8.31
CA ASN A 371 6.03 -9.53 8.22
C ASN A 371 6.20 -10.25 9.56
N ILE A 372 5.19 -11.03 9.93
CA ILE A 372 5.12 -11.82 11.15
C ILE A 372 4.74 -13.25 10.76
N PRO A 373 5.70 -14.15 10.54
CA PRO A 373 5.40 -15.48 10.05
C PRO A 373 4.88 -16.40 11.17
N PRO A 374 3.70 -17.01 11.03
CA PRO A 374 3.22 -18.00 11.97
C PRO A 374 4.07 -19.28 11.95
N ASN A 375 4.17 -19.90 13.11
CA ASN A 375 4.86 -21.18 13.29
C ASN A 375 4.02 -22.37 12.75
N ARG A 376 4.55 -23.59 12.85
CA ARG A 376 3.86 -24.81 12.40
C ARG A 376 2.60 -25.18 13.17
N GLU A 377 2.38 -24.52 14.33
CA GLU A 377 1.16 -24.66 15.13
C GLU A 377 0.09 -23.64 14.74
N GLY A 378 0.31 -22.87 13.66
CA GLY A 378 -0.62 -21.84 13.19
C GLY A 378 -0.75 -20.67 14.16
N ARG A 379 0.33 -20.30 14.88
CA ARG A 379 0.38 -19.21 15.86
C ARG A 379 1.62 -18.33 15.65
N PHE A 380 1.55 -17.08 16.00
CA PHE A 380 2.76 -16.30 16.22
C PHE A 380 3.52 -16.85 17.43
N SER A 381 4.84 -16.89 17.33
CA SER A 381 5.66 -17.39 18.43
C SER A 381 5.58 -16.45 19.65
N ALA A 382 5.80 -16.99 20.83
CA ALA A 382 5.80 -16.18 22.07
C ALA A 382 6.82 -15.02 22.00
N GLN A 383 7.92 -15.21 21.29
CA GLN A 383 8.95 -14.18 21.13
C GLN A 383 8.47 -13.05 20.23
N ASP A 384 7.83 -13.36 19.08
CA ASP A 384 7.25 -12.36 18.17
C ASP A 384 6.16 -11.55 18.88
N VAL A 385 5.28 -12.25 19.60
CA VAL A 385 4.21 -11.62 20.40
C VAL A 385 4.79 -10.65 21.43
N SER A 386 5.86 -11.04 22.13
CA SER A 386 6.51 -10.19 23.13
C SER A 386 7.10 -8.91 22.52
N VAL A 387 7.76 -9.03 21.37
CA VAL A 387 8.31 -7.86 20.64
C VAL A 387 7.18 -6.93 20.20
N LEU A 388 6.13 -7.47 19.59
CA LEU A 388 5.01 -6.69 19.07
C LEU A 388 4.24 -5.94 20.17
N LYS A 389 4.01 -6.60 21.32
CA LYS A 389 3.40 -5.95 22.50
C LYS A 389 4.22 -4.79 23.02
N GLU A 390 5.54 -4.95 23.10
CA GLU A 390 6.43 -3.87 23.52
C GLU A 390 6.47 -2.72 22.51
N VAL A 391 6.49 -3.01 21.21
CA VAL A 391 6.39 -2.00 20.15
C VAL A 391 5.09 -1.20 20.27
N GLY A 392 3.95 -1.88 20.38
CA GLY A 392 2.65 -1.22 20.53
C GLY A 392 2.56 -0.37 21.81
N LYS A 393 3.14 -0.84 22.91
CA LYS A 393 3.25 -0.06 24.14
C LYS A 393 4.05 1.22 23.91
N ARG A 394 5.20 1.14 23.25
CA ARG A 394 6.05 2.32 22.92
C ARG A 394 5.34 3.30 22.01
N ILE A 395 4.66 2.85 20.97
CA ILE A 395 3.86 3.70 20.08
C ILE A 395 2.84 4.48 20.92
N ARG A 396 2.07 3.81 21.77
CA ARG A 396 1.08 4.46 22.63
C ARG A 396 1.69 5.42 23.65
N GLN A 397 2.85 5.09 24.21
CA GLN A 397 3.55 5.95 25.19
C GLN A 397 4.16 7.19 24.53
N THR A 398 4.64 7.06 23.29
CA THR A 398 5.29 8.16 22.56
C THR A 398 4.26 9.08 21.90
N TYR A 399 3.24 8.52 21.27
CA TYR A 399 2.30 9.25 20.39
C TYR A 399 0.86 9.31 20.93
N GLY A 400 0.54 8.61 22.00
CA GLY A 400 -0.81 8.53 22.53
C GLY A 400 -1.32 9.78 23.25
N THR A 401 -0.42 10.71 23.59
CA THR A 401 -0.79 11.97 24.27
C THR A 401 -0.31 13.16 23.46
N ASP A 402 -1.24 13.95 23.00
CA ASP A 402 -0.96 15.23 22.34
C ASP A 402 -0.72 16.32 23.39
N LEU A 403 0.53 16.76 23.52
CA LEU A 403 0.93 17.80 24.47
C LEU A 403 0.54 19.21 23.99
N LEU A 404 0.17 19.36 22.72
CA LEU A 404 -0.26 20.63 22.11
C LEU A 404 -1.77 20.77 22.02
N ALA A 405 -2.56 19.81 22.49
CA ALA A 405 -4.04 19.82 22.38
C ALA A 405 -4.72 21.06 22.99
N GLN A 406 -4.05 21.77 23.89
CA GLN A 406 -4.54 23.00 24.53
C GLN A 406 -3.60 24.19 24.29
N ALA A 407 -2.76 24.10 23.28
CA ALA A 407 -1.85 25.18 22.91
C ALA A 407 -2.58 26.31 22.19
N ASP A 408 -2.06 27.51 22.28
CA ASP A 408 -2.46 28.66 21.49
C ASP A 408 -1.63 28.73 20.20
N GLY A 409 -2.30 28.92 19.07
CA GLY A 409 -1.65 28.92 17.76
C GLY A 409 -2.69 28.89 16.63
N PRO A 410 -2.24 28.81 15.38
CA PRO A 410 -3.15 28.67 14.26
C PRO A 410 -4.03 27.43 14.41
N LYS A 411 -5.33 27.62 14.32
CA LYS A 411 -6.32 26.55 14.54
C LYS A 411 -6.11 25.39 13.56
N GLU A 412 -5.83 25.69 12.32
CA GLU A 412 -5.61 24.74 11.23
C GLU A 412 -4.36 23.84 11.43
N TRP A 413 -3.49 24.20 12.39
CA TRP A 413 -2.32 23.39 12.76
C TRP A 413 -2.56 22.53 14.01
N LEU A 414 -3.68 22.74 14.71
CA LEU A 414 -3.96 22.10 15.99
C LEU A 414 -5.26 21.28 16.00
N ASP A 415 -6.06 21.32 14.92
CA ASP A 415 -7.39 20.71 14.86
C ASP A 415 -7.35 19.21 14.48
N LYS A 416 -6.20 18.69 14.04
CA LYS A 416 -6.02 17.30 13.59
C LYS A 416 -6.85 16.92 12.36
N ASP A 417 -7.24 17.92 11.57
CA ASP A 417 -7.97 17.74 10.33
C ASP A 417 -6.98 17.91 9.17
N ASP A 418 -6.66 16.81 8.49
CA ASP A 418 -5.70 16.78 7.38
C ASP A 418 -6.25 17.42 6.08
N THR A 419 -7.49 17.93 6.13
CA THR A 419 -8.09 18.71 5.03
C THR A 419 -8.01 20.22 5.27
N THR A 420 -7.71 20.66 6.48
CA THR A 420 -7.48 22.07 6.82
C THR A 420 -5.98 22.39 6.77
N PHE A 421 -5.65 23.58 6.37
CA PHE A 421 -4.25 24.01 6.36
C PHE A 421 -4.12 25.52 6.49
N ARG A 422 -2.94 25.95 6.93
CA ARG A 422 -2.49 27.32 6.83
C ARG A 422 -1.17 27.36 6.07
N ALA A 423 -1.17 28.04 4.94
CA ALA A 423 0.02 28.19 4.12
C ALA A 423 1.13 28.94 4.87
N VAL A 424 2.37 28.46 4.71
CA VAL A 424 3.59 29.11 5.21
C VAL A 424 4.40 29.55 4.02
N ILE A 425 4.80 30.83 4.00
CA ILE A 425 5.62 31.37 2.92
C ILE A 425 7.09 31.07 3.23
N ALA A 426 7.79 30.48 2.28
CA ALA A 426 9.23 30.21 2.40
C ALA A 426 10.00 31.52 2.70
N GLY A 427 10.83 31.50 3.76
CA GLY A 427 11.56 32.68 4.24
C GLY A 427 10.73 33.73 4.96
N GLY A 428 9.45 33.47 5.23
CA GLY A 428 8.56 34.28 6.05
C GLY A 428 8.80 34.10 7.56
N GLU A 429 7.94 34.75 8.37
CA GLU A 429 7.93 34.54 9.81
C GLU A 429 7.51 33.10 10.13
N GLY A 430 8.15 32.49 11.12
CA GLY A 430 7.78 31.17 11.60
C GLY A 430 6.39 31.15 12.23
N VAL A 431 5.83 29.96 12.36
CA VAL A 431 4.57 29.76 13.11
C VAL A 431 4.91 29.57 14.59
N VAL A 432 4.24 30.28 15.45
CA VAL A 432 4.42 30.18 16.92
C VAL A 432 3.23 29.39 17.49
N ILE A 433 3.54 28.37 18.30
CA ILE A 433 2.59 27.60 19.08
C ILE A 433 3.01 27.72 20.54
N GLU A 434 2.10 28.21 21.40
CA GLU A 434 2.38 28.48 22.80
C GLU A 434 1.54 27.57 23.71
N THR A 435 2.16 26.98 24.69
CA THR A 435 1.49 26.22 25.75
C THR A 435 1.37 27.06 27.03
N ALA A 436 0.27 26.96 27.74
CA ALA A 436 0.00 27.70 28.97
C ALA A 436 1.04 27.41 30.09
N LYS A 437 1.74 26.27 30.03
CA LYS A 437 2.81 25.87 30.93
C LYS A 437 3.90 25.20 30.11
N PRO A 438 5.17 25.31 30.53
CA PRO A 438 6.25 24.60 29.86
C PRO A 438 5.96 23.10 29.77
N VAL A 439 6.14 22.54 28.55
CA VAL A 439 6.06 21.10 28.28
C VAL A 439 7.41 20.60 27.76
N THR A 440 7.74 19.35 28.09
CA THR A 440 8.93 18.71 27.55
C THR A 440 8.51 17.78 26.43
N VAL A 441 9.02 18.03 25.25
CA VAL A 441 8.73 17.24 24.03
C VAL A 441 10.04 16.66 23.48
N ASN A 442 9.94 15.48 22.87
CA ASN A 442 11.05 14.83 22.18
C ASN A 442 10.64 14.29 20.79
N ARG A 443 9.38 14.49 20.41
CA ARG A 443 8.83 14.18 19.08
C ARG A 443 7.85 15.26 18.67
N PHE A 444 7.90 15.62 17.39
CA PHE A 444 6.90 16.45 16.71
C PHE A 444 6.37 15.67 15.52
N ILE A 445 5.05 15.72 15.31
CA ILE A 445 4.41 15.24 14.11
C ILE A 445 3.99 16.47 13.31
N LEU A 446 4.52 16.58 12.09
CA LEU A 446 4.12 17.59 11.12
C LEU A 446 3.44 16.87 9.96
N GLN A 447 2.24 17.30 9.60
CA GLN A 447 1.51 16.74 8.47
C GLN A 447 1.16 17.85 7.48
N GLU A 448 1.34 17.57 6.20
CA GLU A 448 0.86 18.42 5.12
C GLU A 448 -0.58 18.03 4.75
N ALA A 449 -1.36 18.99 4.27
CA ALA A 449 -2.70 18.73 3.74
C ALA A 449 -2.62 18.13 2.32
N ILE A 450 -2.01 16.96 2.21
CA ILE A 450 -1.71 16.30 0.93
C ILE A 450 -2.96 15.93 0.14
N ALA A 451 -4.08 15.68 0.83
CA ALA A 451 -5.36 15.35 0.22
C ALA A 451 -5.86 16.44 -0.74
N THR A 452 -5.55 17.70 -0.44
CA THR A 452 -6.06 18.87 -1.16
C THR A 452 -4.99 19.72 -1.81
N ASN A 453 -3.74 19.64 -1.33
CA ASN A 453 -2.68 20.55 -1.73
C ASN A 453 -1.38 19.88 -2.18
N GLY A 454 -1.30 18.55 -2.14
CA GLY A 454 -0.08 17.81 -2.49
C GLY A 454 1.08 18.01 -1.51
N GLU A 455 2.21 17.36 -1.79
CA GLU A 455 3.44 17.47 -1.00
C GLU A 455 4.24 18.71 -1.44
N ARG A 456 4.62 19.57 -0.48
CA ARG A 456 5.24 20.88 -0.76
C ARG A 456 6.43 21.21 0.13
N VAL A 457 6.52 20.63 1.32
CA VAL A 457 7.52 21.00 2.32
C VAL A 457 8.80 20.23 2.10
N GLU A 458 9.82 20.87 1.55
CA GLU A 458 11.15 20.26 1.36
C GLU A 458 12.04 20.34 2.62
N ARG A 459 11.83 21.35 3.46
CA ARG A 459 12.63 21.58 4.68
C ARG A 459 11.83 22.32 5.73
N HIS A 460 12.02 21.95 6.97
CA HIS A 460 11.50 22.65 8.14
C HIS A 460 12.57 22.74 9.23
N ALA A 461 12.37 23.62 10.19
CA ALA A 461 13.15 23.73 11.42
C ALA A 461 12.23 24.00 12.59
N LEU A 462 12.52 23.40 13.73
CA LEU A 462 11.81 23.56 15.00
C LEU A 462 12.68 24.33 15.98
#